data_7d60dfab4e0c6c0581a40e80e1525df3
#
_entry.id   7d60dfab4e0c6c0581a40e80e1525df3
#
_cell.length_a   1.000
_cell.length_b   1.000
_cell.length_c   1.000
_cell.angle_alpha   90.00
_cell.angle_beta   90.00
_cell.angle_gamma   90.00
#
_symmetry.space_group_name_H-M   'P 1'
#
loop_
_entity.id
_entity.type
_entity.pdbx_description
1 polymer ?
#
loop_
_entity_poly.entity_id
_entity_poly.type
_entity_poly.pdbx_seq_one_letter_code
_entity_poly.pdbx_strand_id
1 'polypeptide(L)'
;MIKLETELVKIQGIGEKFTSKLNKLGIKTVKDLLWHFPFRYEDYSSIVKIVDLKPNQPATIKAVVKKISTRRSFRKKMVIVEALIADETGGIRAVWFNQPFISKILMPGRRVNFAGKAVCLLL
;
A
#
# COMPACT_ATOMS: atom_id res chain seq x y z
N MET A 1 -6.78 12.18 -30.48
CA MET A 1 -7.77 12.11 -29.39
C MET A 1 -7.96 10.66 -28.94
N ILE A 2 -7.83 10.39 -27.67
CA ILE A 2 -8.02 9.05 -27.10
C ILE A 2 -9.50 8.74 -27.00
N LYS A 3 -9.93 7.63 -27.59
CA LYS A 3 -11.32 7.14 -27.53
C LYS A 3 -11.36 5.82 -26.75
N LEU A 4 -12.54 5.36 -26.37
CA LEU A 4 -12.70 4.09 -25.65
C LEU A 4 -12.22 2.88 -26.46
N GLU A 5 -12.34 2.92 -27.77
CA GLU A 5 -11.88 1.87 -28.69
C GLU A 5 -10.40 1.96 -29.05
N THR A 6 -9.68 2.98 -28.56
CA THR A 6 -8.24 3.16 -28.85
C THR A 6 -7.45 2.01 -28.25
N GLU A 7 -6.60 1.38 -29.06
CA GLU A 7 -5.70 0.34 -28.61
C GLU A 7 -4.65 0.92 -27.65
N LEU A 8 -4.33 0.17 -26.59
CA LEU A 8 -3.39 0.62 -25.55
C LEU A 8 -1.99 0.89 -26.08
N VAL A 9 -1.56 0.20 -27.12
CA VAL A 9 -0.24 0.40 -27.74
C VAL A 9 -0.07 1.82 -28.32
N LYS A 10 -1.17 2.46 -28.69
CA LYS A 10 -1.18 3.82 -29.25
C LYS A 10 -1.15 4.92 -28.19
N ILE A 11 -1.22 4.56 -26.92
CA ILE A 11 -1.21 5.52 -25.82
C ILE A 11 0.22 5.84 -25.42
N GLN A 12 0.54 7.13 -25.34
CA GLN A 12 1.84 7.58 -24.88
C GLN A 12 2.08 7.12 -23.43
N GLY A 13 3.23 6.53 -23.19
CA GLY A 13 3.60 6.01 -21.87
C GLY A 13 3.32 4.52 -21.67
N ILE A 14 2.54 3.90 -22.57
CA ILE A 14 2.33 2.44 -22.57
C ILE A 14 3.15 1.86 -23.71
N GLY A 15 4.29 1.25 -23.38
CA GLY A 15 5.16 0.59 -24.34
C GLY A 15 4.72 -0.84 -24.64
N GLU A 16 5.37 -1.47 -25.63
CA GLU A 16 5.07 -2.85 -26.06
C GLU A 16 5.14 -3.86 -24.91
N LYS A 17 6.07 -3.67 -24.00
CA LYS A 17 6.24 -4.57 -22.83
C LYS A 17 5.01 -4.57 -21.92
N PHE A 18 4.45 -3.40 -21.64
CA PHE A 18 3.23 -3.29 -20.84
C PHE A 18 2.00 -3.75 -21.62
N THR A 19 1.92 -3.41 -22.90
CA THR A 19 0.84 -3.87 -23.80
C THR A 19 0.78 -5.38 -23.83
N SER A 20 1.92 -6.07 -23.94
CA SER A 20 1.99 -7.53 -23.92
C SER A 20 1.44 -8.12 -22.62
N LYS A 21 1.80 -7.53 -21.49
CA LYS A 21 1.30 -7.96 -20.18
C LYS A 21 -0.21 -7.75 -20.02
N LEU A 22 -0.71 -6.61 -20.49
CA LEU A 22 -2.13 -6.28 -20.43
C LEU A 22 -2.95 -7.18 -21.37
N ASN A 23 -2.44 -7.51 -22.55
CA ASN A 23 -3.09 -8.42 -23.48
C ASN A 23 -3.26 -9.82 -22.89
N LYS A 24 -2.32 -10.28 -22.06
CA LYS A 24 -2.45 -11.57 -21.34
C LYS A 24 -3.63 -11.59 -20.37
N LEU A 25 -4.05 -10.43 -19.88
CA LEU A 25 -5.24 -10.28 -19.03
C LEU A 25 -6.52 -10.02 -19.84
N GLY A 26 -6.43 -10.04 -21.18
CA GLY A 26 -7.56 -9.72 -22.05
C GLY A 26 -7.83 -8.22 -22.23
N ILE A 27 -6.92 -7.36 -21.79
CA ILE A 27 -7.04 -5.90 -21.87
C ILE A 27 -6.31 -5.41 -23.12
N LYS A 28 -7.04 -4.92 -24.11
CA LYS A 28 -6.49 -4.47 -25.40
C LYS A 28 -6.79 -3.00 -25.70
N THR A 29 -7.89 -2.48 -25.21
CA THR A 29 -8.36 -1.12 -25.46
C THR A 29 -8.49 -0.31 -24.19
N VAL A 30 -8.66 1.01 -24.31
CA VAL A 30 -8.94 1.91 -23.19
C VAL A 30 -10.20 1.48 -22.45
N LYS A 31 -11.24 1.06 -23.18
CA LYS A 31 -12.47 0.55 -22.58
C LYS A 31 -12.21 -0.66 -21.69
N ASP A 32 -11.44 -1.64 -22.17
CA ASP A 32 -11.10 -2.83 -21.42
C ASP A 32 -10.37 -2.48 -20.11
N LEU A 33 -9.45 -1.51 -20.18
CA LEU A 33 -8.69 -1.06 -19.00
C LEU A 33 -9.59 -0.40 -17.97
N LEU A 34 -10.49 0.49 -18.39
CA LEU A 34 -11.40 1.20 -17.48
C LEU A 34 -12.44 0.28 -16.83
N TRP A 35 -12.83 -0.79 -17.53
CA TRP A 35 -13.80 -1.78 -17.03
C TRP A 35 -13.15 -2.95 -16.29
N HIS A 36 -11.83 -2.96 -16.18
CA HIS A 36 -11.13 -4.00 -15.43
C HIS A 36 -11.12 -3.68 -13.94
N PHE A 37 -11.94 -4.37 -13.18
CA PHE A 37 -12.02 -4.20 -11.72
C PHE A 37 -11.09 -5.19 -11.03
N PRO A 38 -10.42 -4.79 -9.92
CA PRO A 38 -9.57 -5.70 -9.16
C PRO A 38 -10.38 -6.85 -8.56
N PHE A 39 -9.78 -8.05 -8.51
CA PHE A 39 -10.40 -9.24 -7.94
C PHE A 39 -10.65 -9.13 -6.43
N ARG A 40 -9.90 -8.29 -5.74
CA ARG A 40 -9.99 -8.10 -4.30
C ARG A 40 -10.41 -6.69 -3.96
N TYR A 41 -11.50 -6.59 -3.24
CA TYR A 41 -11.89 -5.37 -2.56
C TYR A 41 -11.63 -5.55 -1.07
N GLU A 42 -10.82 -4.68 -0.49
CA GLU A 42 -10.56 -4.65 0.95
C GLU A 42 -11.15 -3.37 1.54
N ASP A 43 -12.00 -3.52 2.55
CA ASP A 43 -12.64 -2.39 3.20
C ASP A 43 -11.79 -1.90 4.38
N TYR A 44 -11.31 -0.67 4.27
CA TYR A 44 -10.54 0.01 5.31
C TYR A 44 -11.30 1.18 5.94
N SER A 45 -12.63 1.25 5.76
CA SER A 45 -13.44 2.37 6.25
C SER A 45 -13.60 2.40 7.77
N SER A 46 -13.57 1.25 8.42
CA SER A 46 -13.73 1.14 9.86
C SER A 46 -12.45 1.53 10.60
N ILE A 47 -12.53 2.55 11.45
CA ILE A 47 -11.43 2.95 12.33
C ILE A 47 -11.57 2.20 13.64
N VAL A 48 -10.55 1.44 14.01
CA VAL A 48 -10.50 0.67 15.25
C VAL A 48 -9.32 1.11 16.12
N LYS A 49 -9.38 0.76 17.39
CA LYS A 49 -8.27 0.98 18.33
C LYS A 49 -7.22 -0.10 18.18
N ILE A 50 -5.97 0.21 18.54
CA ILE A 50 -4.85 -0.75 18.43
C ILE A 50 -5.15 -2.02 19.22
N VAL A 51 -5.74 -1.90 20.41
CA VAL A 51 -6.10 -3.06 21.26
C VAL A 51 -7.13 -3.98 20.59
N ASP A 52 -7.95 -3.45 19.68
CA ASP A 52 -9.01 -4.20 18.99
C ASP A 52 -8.56 -4.79 17.64
N LEU A 53 -7.29 -4.62 17.28
CA LEU A 53 -6.74 -5.17 16.03
C LEU A 53 -6.77 -6.71 16.07
N LYS A 54 -7.29 -7.29 14.99
CA LYS A 54 -7.31 -8.74 14.78
C LYS A 54 -6.27 -9.14 13.73
N PRO A 55 -5.51 -10.23 13.94
CA PRO A 55 -4.53 -10.69 12.97
C PRO A 55 -5.15 -10.99 11.60
N ASN A 56 -4.42 -10.59 10.55
CA ASN A 56 -4.77 -10.84 9.14
C ASN A 56 -6.08 -10.23 8.65
N GLN A 57 -6.67 -9.32 9.41
CA GLN A 57 -7.85 -8.56 8.97
C GLN A 57 -7.48 -7.14 8.59
N PRO A 58 -8.05 -6.60 7.48
CA PRO A 58 -7.85 -5.21 7.14
C PRO A 58 -8.47 -4.29 8.19
N ALA A 59 -7.72 -3.27 8.58
CA ALA A 59 -8.17 -2.31 9.56
C ALA A 59 -7.52 -0.95 9.32
N THR A 60 -8.19 0.10 9.77
CA THR A 60 -7.63 1.45 9.84
C THR A 60 -7.55 1.87 11.29
N ILE A 61 -6.39 2.35 11.69
CA ILE A 61 -6.16 2.91 13.03
C ILE A 61 -5.74 4.37 12.93
N LYS A 62 -6.11 5.16 13.94
CA LYS A 62 -5.65 6.54 14.08
C LYS A 62 -4.63 6.56 15.20
N ALA A 63 -3.40 6.89 14.88
CA ALA A 63 -2.31 6.80 15.83
C ALA A 63 -1.30 7.94 15.68
N VAL A 64 -0.50 8.16 16.71
CA VAL A 64 0.60 9.13 16.71
C VAL A 64 1.90 8.40 16.45
N VAL A 65 2.73 8.94 15.56
CA VAL A 65 4.08 8.44 15.31
C VAL A 65 4.96 8.78 16.51
N LYS A 66 5.50 7.76 17.18
CA LYS A 66 6.40 7.95 18.32
C LYS A 66 7.86 7.95 17.89
N LYS A 67 8.23 7.05 17.00
CA LYS A 67 9.59 6.89 16.51
C LYS A 67 9.55 6.35 15.09
N ILE A 68 10.49 6.75 14.26
CA ILE A 68 10.66 6.22 12.92
C ILE A 68 12.12 5.89 12.67
N SER A 69 12.37 4.78 11.99
CA SER A 69 13.70 4.36 11.60
C SER A 69 13.69 3.75 10.21
N THR A 70 14.82 3.83 9.54
CA THR A 70 14.99 3.28 8.21
C THR A 70 16.24 2.37 8.22
N ARG A 71 16.10 1.18 7.67
CA ARG A 71 17.23 0.25 7.52
C ARG A 71 17.19 -0.40 6.13
N ARG A 72 18.28 -0.96 5.73
CA ARG A 72 18.41 -1.69 4.46
C ARG A 72 18.65 -3.17 4.75
N SER A 73 17.87 -4.02 4.08
CA SER A 73 18.06 -5.47 4.17
C SER A 73 19.31 -5.89 3.38
N PHE A 74 20.20 -6.66 4.03
CA PHE A 74 21.44 -7.13 3.39
C PHE A 74 21.18 -8.08 2.21
N ARG A 75 20.23 -9.00 2.36
CA ARG A 75 19.98 -10.04 1.36
C ARG A 75 19.25 -9.53 0.13
N LYS A 76 18.25 -8.67 0.32
CA LYS A 76 17.37 -8.21 -0.76
C LYS A 76 17.64 -6.77 -1.21
N LYS A 77 18.62 -6.09 -0.64
CA LYS A 77 18.91 -4.67 -0.88
C LYS A 77 17.68 -3.76 -0.78
N MET A 78 16.71 -4.18 -0.01
CA MET A 78 15.41 -3.53 0.12
C MET A 78 15.44 -2.55 1.29
N VAL A 79 14.85 -1.37 1.09
CA VAL A 79 14.68 -0.38 2.15
C VAL A 79 13.49 -0.78 3.01
N ILE A 80 13.67 -0.81 4.32
CA ILE A 80 12.63 -1.09 5.30
C ILE A 80 12.47 0.14 6.19
N VAL A 81 11.28 0.73 6.20
CA VAL A 81 10.92 1.81 7.11
C VAL A 81 10.06 1.23 8.21
N GLU A 82 10.44 1.48 9.47
CA GLU A 82 9.71 1.03 10.64
C GLU A 82 9.31 2.24 11.47
N ALA A 83 8.07 2.29 11.92
CA ALA A 83 7.57 3.31 12.81
C ALA A 83 6.91 2.67 14.03
N LEU A 84 7.22 3.19 15.20
CA LEU A 84 6.45 2.89 16.41
C LEU A 84 5.30 3.88 16.46
N ILE A 85 4.08 3.39 16.39
CA ILE A 85 2.86 4.19 16.42
C ILE A 85 2.01 3.78 17.61
N ALA A 86 1.31 4.73 18.20
CA ALA A 86 0.52 4.48 19.40
C ALA A 86 -0.76 5.31 19.42
N ASP A 87 -1.79 4.75 20.01
CA ASP A 87 -3.00 5.46 20.41
C ASP A 87 -3.15 5.41 21.95
N GLU A 88 -4.32 5.81 22.48
CA GLU A 88 -4.59 5.74 23.91
C GLU A 88 -4.66 4.30 24.46
N THR A 89 -4.81 3.29 23.61
CA THR A 89 -4.97 1.89 24.02
C THR A 89 -3.69 1.07 23.98
N GLY A 90 -2.70 1.50 23.20
CA GLY A 90 -1.44 0.76 23.08
C GLY A 90 -0.58 1.23 21.93
N GLY A 91 0.47 0.47 21.67
CA GLY A 91 1.42 0.74 20.60
C GLY A 91 1.62 -0.46 19.68
N ILE A 92 1.94 -0.21 18.42
CA ILE A 92 2.23 -1.22 17.42
C ILE A 92 3.35 -0.73 16.50
N ARG A 93 4.08 -1.67 15.91
CA ARG A 93 5.09 -1.38 14.91
C ARG A 93 4.47 -1.44 13.52
N ALA A 94 4.57 -0.34 12.77
CA ALA A 94 4.20 -0.30 11.36
C ALA A 94 5.46 -0.44 10.50
N VAL A 95 5.37 -1.21 9.43
CA VAL A 95 6.51 -1.53 8.57
C VAL A 95 6.13 -1.31 7.11
N TRP A 96 7.00 -0.64 6.36
CA TRP A 96 6.87 -0.44 4.91
C TRP A 96 8.10 -1.00 4.21
N PHE A 97 7.86 -1.75 3.17
CA PHE A 97 8.91 -2.36 2.37
C PHE A 97 9.12 -1.58 1.08
N ASN A 98 10.37 -1.22 0.81
CA ASN A 98 10.79 -0.53 -0.41
C ASN A 98 10.09 0.81 -0.67
N GLN A 99 9.77 1.54 0.40
CA GLN A 99 9.10 2.84 0.34
C GLN A 99 9.86 3.88 1.19
N PRO A 100 11.07 4.28 0.78
CA PRO A 100 11.91 5.16 1.59
C PRO A 100 11.32 6.56 1.81
N PHE A 101 10.41 7.02 0.94
CA PHE A 101 9.76 8.31 1.07
C PHE A 101 8.87 8.42 2.33
N ILE A 102 8.41 7.29 2.88
CA ILE A 102 7.58 7.27 4.09
C ILE A 102 8.30 7.93 5.27
N SER A 103 9.62 7.72 5.41
CA SER A 103 10.40 8.32 6.48
C SER A 103 10.45 9.86 6.42
N LYS A 104 10.22 10.43 5.25
CA LYS A 104 10.15 11.88 5.05
C LYS A 104 8.78 12.46 5.35
N ILE A 105 7.74 11.66 5.20
CA ILE A 105 6.34 12.07 5.40
C ILE A 105 5.93 11.89 6.88
N LEU A 106 6.29 10.76 7.47
CA LEU A 106 5.92 10.43 8.85
C LEU A 106 6.97 10.98 9.82
N MET A 107 6.65 12.09 10.42
CA MET A 107 7.51 12.70 11.45
C MET A 107 7.01 12.33 12.85
N PRO A 108 7.91 12.12 13.83
CA PRO A 108 7.50 11.90 15.23
C PRO A 108 6.58 12.99 15.75
N GLY A 109 5.54 12.60 16.47
CA GLY A 109 4.51 13.51 16.99
C GLY A 109 3.32 13.73 16.07
N ARG A 110 3.39 13.28 14.82
CA ARG A 110 2.31 13.44 13.84
C ARG A 110 1.22 12.39 14.07
N ARG A 111 -0.03 12.84 14.03
CA ARG A 111 -1.20 11.94 14.08
C ARG A 111 -1.65 11.61 12.67
N VAL A 112 -1.75 10.33 12.37
CA VAL A 112 -2.04 9.83 11.01
C VAL A 112 -2.97 8.63 11.08
N ASN A 113 -3.79 8.45 10.06
CA ASN A 113 -4.56 7.24 9.85
C ASN A 113 -3.71 6.21 9.11
N PHE A 114 -3.62 5.01 9.66
CA PHE A 114 -2.85 3.90 9.08
C PHE A 114 -3.82 2.80 8.67
N ALA A 115 -3.80 2.41 7.41
CA ALA A 115 -4.60 1.32 6.88
C ALA A 115 -3.70 0.13 6.51
N GLY A 116 -4.07 -1.05 6.92
CA GLY A 116 -3.26 -2.24 6.67
C GLY A 116 -3.79 -3.47 7.39
N LYS A 117 -2.97 -4.51 7.40
CA LYS A 117 -3.25 -5.75 8.12
C LYS A 117 -2.26 -5.91 9.26
N ALA A 118 -2.78 -6.17 10.45
CA ALA A 118 -1.93 -6.54 11.58
C ALA A 118 -1.50 -7.99 11.44
N VAL A 119 -0.23 -8.25 11.68
CA VAL A 119 0.33 -9.61 11.67
C VAL A 119 0.89 -9.89 13.06
N CYS A 120 0.52 -11.02 13.62
CA CYS A 120 1.11 -11.50 14.86
C CYS A 120 2.37 -12.28 14.50
N LEU A 121 3.53 -11.76 14.90
CA LEU A 121 4.80 -12.48 14.81
C LEU A 121 5.00 -13.22 16.13
N LEU A 122 4.84 -14.51 16.07
CA LEU A 122 5.27 -15.38 17.17
C LEU A 122 6.81 -15.45 17.14
N LEU A 123 7.39 -14.85 18.13
CA LEU A 123 8.83 -14.97 18.36
C LEU A 123 9.15 -16.27 19.13
#